data_3fb4a24c2bf03ceef9a5268d6c68c731
#
_entry.id   3fb4a24c2bf03ceef9a5268d6c68c731
#
_cell.length_a   1.000
_cell.length_b   1.000
_cell.length_c   1.000
_cell.angle_alpha   90.00
_cell.angle_beta   90.00
_cell.angle_gamma   90.00
#
_symmetry.space_group_name_H-M   'P 1'
#
loop_
_entity.id
_entity.type
_entity.pdbx_description
1 polymer ?
#
loop_
_entity_poly.entity_id
_entity_poly.type
_entity_poly.pdbx_seq_one_letter_code
_entity_poly.pdbx_strand_id
1 'polypeptide(L)'
;IRSEFPEAIILRPSVVFGKEDNFINMFSKLSILTPFLPIIGDPKIQISDNFFPTIIFPNGTLLQPIYVGDLADFTLKICFDNAKTINLAGPNILSFKEIIKLILKFNKRSRICVPIPFFLANILAFFSEKLPNPVLTRDQVQLLKVNSISKTGYENLLRHVPIPKTLEVILPTYIY
;
A
#
# COMPACT_ATOMS: atom_id res chain seq x y z
N ILE A 1 17.35 17.87 1.18
CA ILE A 1 17.86 17.48 -0.16
C ILE A 1 18.06 18.73 -1.03
N ARG A 2 17.05 19.56 -1.25
CA ARG A 2 17.17 20.74 -2.13
C ARG A 2 18.11 21.80 -1.63
N SER A 3 18.40 21.87 -0.33
CA SER A 3 19.43 22.75 0.23
C SER A 3 20.84 22.38 -0.23
N GLU A 4 21.08 21.07 -0.44
CA GLU A 4 22.39 20.53 -0.83
C GLU A 4 22.47 20.27 -2.34
N PHE A 5 21.35 19.87 -2.94
CA PHE A 5 21.23 19.58 -4.38
C PHE A 5 20.02 20.29 -4.99
N PRO A 6 20.16 21.57 -5.37
CA PRO A 6 19.06 22.37 -5.94
C PRO A 6 18.44 21.77 -7.21
N GLU A 7 19.24 21.07 -8.01
CA GLU A 7 18.83 20.47 -9.28
C GLU A 7 18.22 19.07 -9.11
N ALA A 8 18.07 18.58 -7.88
CA ALA A 8 17.52 17.23 -7.65
C ALA A 8 16.08 17.11 -8.11
N ILE A 9 15.79 16.04 -8.86
CA ILE A 9 14.43 15.60 -9.14
C ILE A 9 13.96 14.73 -7.96
N ILE A 10 12.87 15.14 -7.31
CA ILE A 10 12.32 14.42 -6.16
C ILE A 10 11.07 13.66 -6.63
N LEU A 11 11.14 12.33 -6.63
CA LEU A 11 10.00 11.47 -6.90
C LEU A 11 9.28 11.11 -5.60
N ARG A 12 7.97 11.23 -5.59
CA ARG A 12 7.09 10.85 -4.48
C ARG A 12 6.09 9.79 -4.96
N PRO A 13 6.50 8.52 -5.04
CA PRO A 13 5.59 7.46 -5.42
C PRO A 13 4.60 7.16 -4.28
N SER A 14 3.42 6.66 -4.64
CA SER A 14 2.53 5.96 -3.74
C SER A 14 3.18 4.63 -3.31
N VAL A 15 2.41 3.68 -2.79
CA VAL A 15 2.96 2.38 -2.38
C VAL A 15 3.58 1.67 -3.59
N VAL A 16 4.88 1.42 -3.52
CA VAL A 16 5.61 0.69 -4.57
C VAL A 16 5.50 -0.81 -4.30
N PHE A 17 5.19 -1.59 -5.34
CA PHE A 17 5.12 -3.04 -5.24
C PHE A 17 5.96 -3.74 -6.30
N GLY A 18 6.36 -4.99 -6.02
CA GLY A 18 7.16 -5.83 -6.90
C GLY A 18 7.63 -7.09 -6.18
N LYS A 19 8.45 -7.90 -6.85
CA LYS A 19 8.92 -9.18 -6.31
C LYS A 19 9.63 -9.06 -4.95
N GLU A 20 10.32 -7.96 -4.72
CA GLU A 20 11.14 -7.73 -3.51
C GLU A 20 10.45 -6.80 -2.49
N ASP A 21 9.17 -6.43 -2.71
CA ASP A 21 8.48 -5.59 -1.75
C ASP A 21 8.22 -6.32 -0.43
N ASN A 22 8.36 -5.59 0.67
CA ASN A 22 8.16 -6.17 2.00
C ASN A 22 6.68 -6.28 2.38
N PHE A 23 5.83 -5.38 1.87
CA PHE A 23 4.43 -5.27 2.30
C PHE A 23 3.58 -6.44 1.80
N ILE A 24 3.55 -6.68 0.49
CA ILE A 24 2.75 -7.76 -0.11
C ILE A 24 3.32 -9.12 0.28
N ASN A 25 4.65 -9.27 0.22
CA ASN A 25 5.31 -10.52 0.60
C ASN A 25 5.07 -10.88 2.07
N MET A 26 5.04 -9.90 2.97
CA MET A 26 4.73 -10.11 4.38
C MET A 26 3.30 -10.67 4.55
N PHE A 27 2.28 -10.04 3.93
CA PHE A 27 0.91 -10.52 4.02
C PHE A 27 0.70 -11.86 3.31
N SER A 28 1.43 -12.11 2.22
CA SER A 28 1.47 -13.41 1.56
C SER A 28 1.97 -14.49 2.52
N LYS A 29 3.13 -14.29 3.15
CA LYS A 29 3.69 -15.21 4.17
C LYS A 29 2.76 -15.35 5.37
N LEU A 30 2.19 -14.26 5.87
CA LEU A 30 1.26 -14.29 7.00
C LEU A 30 0.01 -15.12 6.66
N SER A 31 -0.47 -15.05 5.43
CA SER A 31 -1.60 -15.87 4.95
C SER A 31 -1.30 -17.38 4.96
N ILE A 32 -0.05 -17.77 4.93
CA ILE A 32 0.38 -19.17 5.06
C ILE A 32 0.40 -19.60 6.52
N LEU A 33 0.90 -18.73 7.39
CA LEU A 33 1.19 -19.06 8.79
C LEU A 33 -0.02 -18.95 9.70
N THR A 34 -0.98 -18.07 9.39
CA THR A 34 -2.12 -17.79 10.27
C THR A 34 -3.46 -17.91 9.55
N PRO A 35 -4.53 -18.34 10.25
CA PRO A 35 -5.88 -18.30 9.72
C PRO A 35 -6.51 -16.91 9.73
N PHE A 36 -5.86 -15.93 10.39
CA PHE A 36 -6.35 -14.57 10.56
C PHE A 36 -5.40 -13.58 9.90
N LEU A 37 -5.96 -12.60 9.17
CA LEU A 37 -5.19 -11.49 8.61
C LEU A 37 -5.69 -10.16 9.17
N PRO A 38 -4.79 -9.29 9.67
CA PRO A 38 -5.17 -8.00 10.21
C PRO A 38 -5.56 -7.03 9.09
N ILE A 39 -6.70 -6.36 9.24
CA ILE A 39 -7.09 -5.19 8.46
C ILE A 39 -7.00 -3.97 9.37
N ILE A 40 -5.95 -3.18 9.19
CA ILE A 40 -5.69 -2.03 10.05
C ILE A 40 -6.62 -0.88 9.66
N GLY A 41 -7.37 -0.36 10.63
CA GLY A 41 -8.27 0.78 10.45
C GLY A 41 -9.22 0.94 11.62
N ASP A 42 -9.54 2.19 11.98
CA ASP A 42 -10.44 2.45 13.09
C ASP A 42 -11.90 2.14 12.73
N PRO A 43 -12.64 1.53 13.64
CA PRO A 43 -14.05 1.30 13.45
C PRO A 43 -14.80 2.64 13.36
N LYS A 44 -15.79 2.72 12.48
CA LYS A 44 -16.69 3.86 12.39
C LYS A 44 -18.06 3.44 12.91
N ILE A 45 -18.63 4.26 13.77
CA ILE A 45 -20.02 4.10 14.21
C ILE A 45 -20.88 4.81 13.17
N GLN A 46 -21.72 4.09 12.48
CA GLN A 46 -22.75 4.64 11.60
C GLN A 46 -24.11 4.41 12.25
N ILE A 47 -24.84 5.49 12.45
CA ILE A 47 -26.23 5.42 12.91
C ILE A 47 -27.05 5.18 11.65
N SER A 48 -27.65 3.99 11.54
CA SER A 48 -28.60 3.68 10.48
C SER A 48 -29.92 4.40 10.72
N ASP A 49 -30.71 4.61 9.67
CA ASP A 49 -32.06 5.23 9.75
C ASP A 49 -32.99 4.52 10.74
N ASN A 50 -32.68 3.31 11.14
CA ASN A 50 -33.40 2.52 12.15
C ASN A 50 -32.97 2.80 13.60
N PHE A 51 -32.23 3.87 13.88
CA PHE A 51 -31.78 4.29 15.22
C PHE A 51 -30.84 3.31 15.96
N PHE A 52 -30.42 2.22 15.33
CA PHE A 52 -29.45 1.30 15.92
C PHE A 52 -28.02 1.65 15.45
N PRO A 53 -27.08 1.88 16.39
CA PRO A 53 -25.69 2.11 16.05
C PRO A 53 -25.09 0.81 15.45
N THR A 54 -24.65 0.89 14.22
CA THR A 54 -23.93 -0.21 13.56
C THR A 54 -22.45 0.12 13.54
N ILE A 55 -21.62 -0.78 14.05
CA ILE A 55 -20.16 -0.65 13.95
C ILE A 55 -19.75 -1.15 12.58
N ILE A 56 -19.29 -0.23 11.73
CA ILE A 56 -18.73 -0.56 10.42
C ILE A 56 -17.20 -0.51 10.52
N PHE A 57 -16.56 -1.61 10.19
CA PHE A 57 -15.12 -1.62 10.05
C PHE A 57 -14.75 -1.13 8.65
N PRO A 58 -13.96 -0.06 8.56
CA PRO A 58 -13.56 0.50 7.27
C PRO A 58 -12.77 -0.54 6.48
N ASN A 59 -12.80 -0.39 5.16
CA ASN A 59 -11.98 -1.21 4.26
C ASN A 59 -10.47 -0.92 4.37
N GLY A 60 -10.08 -0.11 5.35
CA GLY A 60 -8.73 0.40 5.52
C GLY A 60 -8.43 1.60 4.62
N THR A 61 -7.18 2.00 4.63
CA THR A 61 -6.66 3.14 3.87
C THR A 61 -6.75 2.90 2.36
N LEU A 62 -7.01 3.95 1.60
CA LEU A 62 -6.95 3.91 0.14
C LEU A 62 -5.51 4.09 -0.32
N LEU A 63 -5.05 3.18 -1.15
CA LEU A 63 -3.71 3.13 -1.70
C LEU A 63 -3.81 3.11 -3.23
N GLN A 64 -2.80 3.63 -3.90
CA GLN A 64 -2.72 3.62 -5.36
C GLN A 64 -1.38 3.00 -5.79
N PRO A 65 -1.26 1.64 -5.69
CA PRO A 65 0.00 0.94 -5.87
C PRO A 65 0.62 1.16 -7.24
N ILE A 66 1.93 1.43 -7.28
CA ILE A 66 2.72 1.58 -8.50
C ILE A 66 3.71 0.43 -8.63
N TYR A 67 3.80 -0.18 -9.80
CA TYR A 67 4.76 -1.25 -10.05
C TYR A 67 6.19 -0.71 -10.11
N VAL A 68 7.12 -1.40 -9.44
CA VAL A 68 8.53 -0.98 -9.36
C VAL A 68 9.19 -0.86 -10.75
N GLY A 69 8.83 -1.75 -11.69
CA GLY A 69 9.33 -1.68 -13.06
C GLY A 69 8.86 -0.42 -13.80
N ASP A 70 7.57 -0.04 -13.64
CA ASP A 70 7.03 1.18 -14.22
C ASP A 70 7.68 2.44 -13.61
N LEU A 71 7.97 2.39 -12.30
CA LEU A 71 8.70 3.46 -11.60
C LEU A 71 10.13 3.59 -12.12
N ALA A 72 10.82 2.47 -12.36
CA ALA A 72 12.15 2.46 -12.93
C ALA A 72 12.17 3.02 -14.37
N ASP A 73 11.25 2.57 -15.22
CA ASP A 73 11.09 3.08 -16.59
C ASP A 73 10.82 4.58 -16.61
N PHE A 74 9.95 5.06 -15.70
CA PHE A 74 9.69 6.48 -15.53
C PHE A 74 10.96 7.24 -15.14
N THR A 75 11.69 6.73 -14.15
CA THR A 75 12.90 7.37 -13.62
C THR A 75 13.97 7.53 -14.71
N LEU A 76 14.18 6.50 -15.52
CA LEU A 76 15.13 6.55 -16.63
C LEU A 76 14.77 7.60 -17.69
N LYS A 77 13.47 7.81 -17.94
CA LYS A 77 13.00 8.76 -18.95
C LYS A 77 13.09 10.22 -18.52
N ILE A 78 13.04 10.50 -17.21
CA ILE A 78 13.06 11.87 -16.68
C ILE A 78 14.40 12.31 -16.10
N CYS A 79 15.44 11.45 -16.14
CA CYS A 79 16.73 11.77 -15.52
C CYS A 79 17.42 13.01 -16.12
N PHE A 80 16.98 13.48 -17.27
CA PHE A 80 17.49 14.70 -17.94
C PHE A 80 16.57 15.92 -17.80
N ASP A 81 15.48 15.81 -17.06
CA ASP A 81 14.55 16.91 -16.81
C ASP A 81 15.11 17.92 -15.78
N ASN A 82 14.53 19.14 -15.80
CA ASN A 82 14.84 20.15 -14.80
C ASN A 82 14.35 19.75 -13.39
N ALA A 83 15.02 20.29 -12.37
CA ALA A 83 14.70 20.06 -10.97
C ALA A 83 13.23 20.31 -10.64
N LYS A 84 12.53 19.27 -10.19
CA LYS A 84 11.12 19.34 -9.78
C LYS A 84 10.74 18.23 -8.80
N THR A 85 9.62 18.42 -8.13
CA THR A 85 9.01 17.38 -7.32
C THR A 85 7.83 16.78 -8.09
N ILE A 86 7.84 15.46 -8.29
CA ILE A 86 6.84 14.74 -9.09
C ILE A 86 6.18 13.69 -8.21
N ASN A 87 4.87 13.79 -8.04
CA ASN A 87 4.09 12.72 -7.43
C ASN A 87 3.82 11.64 -8.48
N LEU A 88 3.86 10.37 -8.07
CA LEU A 88 3.60 9.21 -8.92
C LEU A 88 2.63 8.27 -8.23
N ALA A 89 1.73 7.69 -9.01
CA ALA A 89 0.75 6.73 -8.52
C ALA A 89 0.41 5.72 -9.62
N GLY A 90 0.02 4.51 -9.22
CA GLY A 90 -0.37 3.47 -10.15
C GLY A 90 -1.77 3.65 -10.75
N PRO A 91 -2.23 2.71 -11.59
CA PRO A 91 -3.48 2.84 -12.34
C PRO A 91 -4.73 2.66 -11.47
N ASN A 92 -4.69 1.85 -10.41
CA ASN A 92 -5.86 1.48 -9.63
C ASN A 92 -5.78 2.03 -8.21
N ILE A 93 -6.91 2.59 -7.74
CA ILE A 93 -7.09 2.93 -6.34
C ILE A 93 -7.74 1.72 -5.66
N LEU A 94 -7.06 1.18 -4.65
CA LEU A 94 -7.48 0.00 -3.91
C LEU A 94 -7.48 0.30 -2.41
N SER A 95 -8.48 -0.17 -1.70
CA SER A 95 -8.44 -0.19 -0.25
C SER A 95 -7.45 -1.25 0.25
N PHE A 96 -6.93 -1.05 1.44
CA PHE A 96 -6.06 -2.03 2.08
C PHE A 96 -6.68 -3.44 2.11
N LYS A 97 -7.99 -3.54 2.40
CA LYS A 97 -8.74 -4.80 2.38
C LYS A 97 -8.80 -5.45 0.99
N GLU A 98 -8.94 -4.65 -0.07
CA GLU A 98 -8.95 -5.18 -1.45
C GLU A 98 -7.58 -5.73 -1.83
N ILE A 99 -6.50 -5.07 -1.43
CA ILE A 99 -5.13 -5.59 -1.63
C ILE A 99 -4.97 -6.94 -0.91
N ILE A 100 -5.39 -7.04 0.35
CA ILE A 100 -5.35 -8.32 1.09
C ILE A 100 -6.19 -9.40 0.40
N LYS A 101 -7.38 -9.06 -0.09
CA LYS A 101 -8.22 -10.01 -0.85
C LYS A 101 -7.55 -10.48 -2.14
N LEU A 102 -6.84 -9.59 -2.86
CA LEU A 102 -6.07 -9.97 -4.05
C LEU A 102 -4.94 -10.93 -3.70
N ILE A 103 -4.18 -10.66 -2.63
CA ILE A 103 -3.13 -11.57 -2.14
C ILE A 103 -3.73 -12.96 -1.83
N LEU A 104 -4.85 -13.01 -1.11
CA LEU A 104 -5.52 -14.28 -0.78
C LEU A 104 -6.01 -15.03 -2.02
N LYS A 105 -6.58 -14.30 -2.99
CA LYS A 105 -7.05 -14.87 -4.25
C LYS A 105 -5.92 -15.57 -5.02
N PHE A 106 -4.77 -14.89 -5.16
CA PHE A 106 -3.63 -15.44 -5.90
C PHE A 106 -2.90 -16.55 -5.13
N ASN A 107 -2.85 -16.47 -3.80
CA ASN A 107 -2.38 -17.57 -2.95
C ASN A 107 -3.36 -18.76 -2.90
N LYS A 108 -4.54 -18.68 -3.53
CA LYS A 108 -5.61 -19.68 -3.46
C LYS A 108 -5.97 -20.04 -2.01
N ARG A 109 -6.05 -19.05 -1.14
CA ARG A 109 -6.32 -19.21 0.29
C ARG A 109 -7.53 -18.41 0.72
N SER A 110 -8.30 -18.95 1.65
CA SER A 110 -9.35 -18.23 2.37
C SER A 110 -8.90 -17.98 3.80
N ARG A 111 -8.96 -16.73 4.26
CA ARG A 111 -8.56 -16.32 5.60
C ARG A 111 -9.58 -15.36 6.17
N ILE A 112 -9.70 -15.34 7.48
CA ILE A 112 -10.59 -14.43 8.19
C ILE A 112 -9.86 -13.08 8.35
N CYS A 113 -10.43 -12.03 7.75
CA CYS A 113 -9.91 -10.69 7.91
C CYS A 113 -10.42 -10.09 9.23
N VAL A 114 -9.51 -9.82 10.16
CA VAL A 114 -9.82 -9.26 11.47
C VAL A 114 -9.50 -7.77 11.47
N PRO A 115 -10.48 -6.90 11.70
CA PRO A 115 -10.23 -5.47 11.80
C PRO A 115 -9.45 -5.16 13.09
N ILE A 116 -8.35 -4.41 12.96
CA ILE A 116 -7.51 -4.00 14.07
C ILE A 116 -7.47 -2.47 14.12
N PRO A 117 -7.93 -1.84 15.22
CA PRO A 117 -7.82 -0.39 15.41
C PRO A 117 -6.35 0.07 15.41
N PHE A 118 -6.10 1.29 14.97
CA PHE A 118 -4.74 1.85 14.90
C PHE A 118 -4.01 1.83 16.25
N PHE A 119 -4.72 2.03 17.36
CA PHE A 119 -4.13 1.94 18.68
C PHE A 119 -3.52 0.55 18.95
N LEU A 120 -4.28 -0.51 18.69
CA LEU A 120 -3.82 -1.88 18.89
C LEU A 120 -2.71 -2.25 17.90
N ALA A 121 -2.82 -1.79 16.65
CA ALA A 121 -1.77 -1.98 15.65
C ALA A 121 -0.45 -1.33 16.06
N ASN A 122 -0.47 -0.14 16.70
CA ASN A 122 0.74 0.50 17.22
C ASN A 122 1.38 -0.29 18.38
N ILE A 123 0.59 -0.89 19.26
CA ILE A 123 1.10 -1.75 20.34
C ILE A 123 1.76 -2.99 19.75
N LEU A 124 1.10 -3.65 18.79
CA LEU A 124 1.65 -4.83 18.12
C LEU A 124 2.94 -4.48 17.37
N ALA A 125 2.98 -3.34 16.68
CA ALA A 125 4.17 -2.85 15.99
C ALA A 125 5.33 -2.59 16.95
N PHE A 126 5.08 -1.97 18.11
CA PHE A 126 6.09 -1.73 19.14
C PHE A 126 6.77 -3.02 19.63
N PHE A 127 6.01 -4.09 19.82
CA PHE A 127 6.57 -5.39 20.18
C PHE A 127 7.25 -6.07 18.99
N SER A 128 6.68 -5.96 17.78
CA SER A 128 7.24 -6.53 16.56
C SER A 128 8.61 -5.93 16.22
N GLU A 129 8.82 -4.64 16.44
CA GLU A 129 10.10 -3.95 16.20
C GLU A 129 11.27 -4.47 17.03
N LYS A 130 11.00 -5.21 18.11
CA LYS A 130 12.06 -5.86 18.92
C LYS A 130 12.55 -7.18 18.32
N LEU A 131 11.86 -7.69 17.30
CA LEU A 131 12.26 -8.91 16.59
C LEU A 131 13.26 -8.58 15.48
N PRO A 132 14.18 -9.51 15.14
CA PRO A 132 15.17 -9.27 14.09
C PRO A 132 14.57 -9.04 12.71
N ASN A 133 13.35 -9.54 12.46
CA ASN A 133 12.57 -9.32 11.24
C ASN A 133 11.16 -8.88 11.62
N PRO A 134 10.93 -7.58 11.87
CA PRO A 134 9.62 -7.11 12.30
C PRO A 134 8.55 -7.31 11.23
N VAL A 135 7.44 -7.93 11.62
CA VAL A 135 6.27 -8.14 10.74
C VAL A 135 5.52 -6.83 10.50
N LEU A 136 5.52 -5.93 11.48
CA LEU A 136 4.84 -4.64 11.41
C LEU A 136 5.67 -3.61 12.16
N THR A 137 5.85 -2.42 11.58
CA THR A 137 6.55 -1.31 12.23
C THR A 137 5.57 -0.15 12.52
N ARG A 138 5.90 0.67 13.52
CA ARG A 138 5.10 1.86 13.84
C ARG A 138 5.02 2.84 12.69
N ASP A 139 6.08 2.98 11.90
CA ASP A 139 6.10 3.82 10.71
C ASP A 139 5.11 3.31 9.65
N GLN A 140 5.05 2.00 9.43
CA GLN A 140 4.06 1.40 8.53
C GLN A 140 2.62 1.65 9.02
N VAL A 141 2.38 1.55 10.33
CA VAL A 141 1.06 1.87 10.92
C VAL A 141 0.71 3.35 10.72
N GLN A 142 1.68 4.26 10.87
CA GLN A 142 1.44 5.69 10.61
C GLN A 142 1.14 5.97 9.13
N LEU A 143 1.86 5.33 8.21
CA LEU A 143 1.58 5.44 6.78
C LEU A 143 0.17 4.97 6.41
N LEU A 144 -0.34 3.94 7.09
CA LEU A 144 -1.70 3.45 6.88
C LEU A 144 -2.81 4.36 7.45
N LYS A 145 -2.49 5.45 8.17
CA LYS A 145 -3.48 6.43 8.62
C LYS A 145 -3.90 7.43 7.53
N VAL A 146 -3.08 7.56 6.49
CA VAL A 146 -3.26 8.56 5.44
C VAL A 146 -3.45 7.86 4.10
N ASN A 147 -4.47 8.30 3.35
CA ASN A 147 -4.66 7.79 1.99
C ASN A 147 -3.48 8.17 1.10
N SER A 148 -2.92 7.19 0.41
CA SER A 148 -1.82 7.38 -0.54
C SER A 148 -2.35 7.30 -1.97
N ILE A 149 -3.12 8.31 -2.36
CA ILE A 149 -3.75 8.44 -3.67
C ILE A 149 -3.38 9.78 -4.31
N SER A 150 -3.17 9.79 -5.61
CA SER A 150 -2.86 11.01 -6.35
C SER A 150 -3.32 10.90 -7.81
N LYS A 151 -4.36 11.67 -8.18
CA LYS A 151 -4.81 11.74 -9.57
C LYS A 151 -3.70 12.30 -10.47
N THR A 152 -3.08 13.41 -10.06
CA THR A 152 -1.95 14.00 -10.80
C THR A 152 -0.75 13.07 -10.85
N GLY A 153 -0.55 12.21 -9.85
CA GLY A 153 0.51 11.21 -9.83
C GLY A 153 0.33 10.15 -10.91
N TYR A 154 -0.89 9.71 -11.15
CA TYR A 154 -1.20 8.78 -12.24
C TYR A 154 -1.04 9.43 -13.61
N GLU A 155 -1.53 10.68 -13.78
CA GLU A 155 -1.36 11.44 -15.01
C GLU A 155 0.12 11.67 -15.35
N ASN A 156 0.95 11.94 -14.34
CA ASN A 156 2.40 12.07 -14.53
C ASN A 156 3.02 10.75 -15.00
N LEU A 157 2.63 9.62 -14.40
CA LEU A 157 3.13 8.31 -14.81
C LEU A 157 2.79 8.02 -16.27
N LEU A 158 1.54 8.28 -16.70
CA LEU A 158 1.08 8.02 -18.06
C LEU A 158 1.88 8.76 -19.14
N ARG A 159 2.45 9.92 -18.83
CA ARG A 159 3.25 10.70 -19.82
C ARG A 159 4.49 9.94 -20.30
N HIS A 160 5.04 9.06 -19.48
CA HIS A 160 6.27 8.33 -19.78
C HIS A 160 6.07 6.80 -19.83
N VAL A 161 5.02 6.30 -19.17
CA VAL A 161 4.63 4.88 -19.14
C VAL A 161 3.17 4.78 -19.60
N PRO A 162 2.92 4.61 -20.91
CA PRO A 162 1.55 4.66 -21.46
C PRO A 162 0.63 3.53 -20.98
N ILE A 163 1.21 2.38 -20.61
CA ILE A 163 0.46 1.19 -20.15
C ILE A 163 1.04 0.73 -18.81
N PRO A 164 0.73 1.43 -17.69
CA PRO A 164 1.20 1.03 -16.37
C PRO A 164 0.59 -0.30 -15.95
N LYS A 165 1.40 -1.14 -15.32
CA LYS A 165 0.98 -2.47 -14.87
C LYS A 165 0.20 -2.41 -13.57
N THR A 166 -0.90 -3.16 -13.53
CA THR A 166 -1.74 -3.25 -12.32
C THR A 166 -1.21 -4.29 -11.35
N LEU A 167 -1.64 -4.18 -10.09
CA LEU A 167 -1.33 -5.16 -9.06
C LEU A 167 -1.80 -6.57 -9.47
N GLU A 168 -2.96 -6.68 -10.08
CA GLU A 168 -3.56 -7.95 -10.51
C GLU A 168 -2.74 -8.67 -11.59
N VAL A 169 -2.07 -7.93 -12.47
CA VAL A 169 -1.23 -8.48 -13.54
C VAL A 169 0.10 -8.99 -13.00
N ILE A 170 0.67 -8.27 -12.03
CA ILE A 170 2.03 -8.56 -11.54
C ILE A 170 2.04 -9.55 -10.38
N LEU A 171 1.06 -9.52 -9.47
CA LEU A 171 1.02 -10.43 -8.31
C LEU A 171 1.21 -11.90 -8.67
N PRO A 172 0.52 -12.46 -9.69
CA PRO A 172 0.68 -13.87 -10.05
C PRO A 172 2.09 -14.27 -10.48
N THR A 173 2.95 -13.30 -10.78
CA THR A 173 4.32 -13.59 -11.27
C THR A 173 5.29 -13.93 -10.14
N TYR A 174 4.96 -13.61 -8.88
CA TYR A 174 5.88 -13.81 -7.76
C TYR A 174 5.22 -14.26 -6.44
N ILE A 175 3.88 -14.31 -6.36
CA ILE A 175 3.15 -14.86 -5.22
C ILE A 175 2.78 -16.32 -5.54
N TYR A 176 3.15 -17.25 -4.63
CA TYR A 176 2.83 -18.67 -4.68
C TYR A 176 2.36 -19.18 -3.31
#